data_0c92ac1c8531173aa9c3a29563beb650
#
_entry.id   0c92ac1c8531173aa9c3a29563beb650
#
_cell.length_a   1.000
_cell.length_b   1.000
_cell.length_c   1.000
_cell.angle_alpha   90.00
_cell.angle_beta   90.00
_cell.angle_gamma   90.00
#
_symmetry.space_group_name_H-M   'P 1'
#
loop_
_entity.id
_entity.type
_entity.pdbx_description
1 polymer ?
#
loop_
_entity_poly.entity_id
_entity_poly.type
_entity_poly.pdbx_seq_one_letter_code
_entity_poly.pdbx_strand_id
1 'polypeptide(L)'
;MRIWSLLLTSFVVVALAGCKDQPPAPKAAEQEHSKHHDHAAHMAAAEKEAAQKEADEPAGPSIETGSFLLAVAPAQPKYEVGKGGQVEIALEGRGEWHVNQEYPIRIDITSTPGLGLPKSELVKDDAAEFGDVKARFVASVEPKQKGEQEVTCDVSFAMCTEENCILERRTVAMKLEVQ
;
A
#
# COMPACT_ATOMS: atom_id res chain seq x y z
N MET A 1 16.22 -22.26 41.86
CA MET A 1 15.49 -23.28 42.66
C MET A 1 14.03 -23.27 42.27
N ARG A 2 13.53 -24.46 41.92
CA ARG A 2 12.14 -24.89 41.67
C ARG A 2 11.63 -24.49 40.24
N ILE A 3 11.68 -25.38 39.23
CA ILE A 3 11.25 -26.78 39.04
C ILE A 3 9.73 -26.89 38.82
N TRP A 4 9.40 -27.49 37.64
CA TRP A 4 8.21 -28.25 37.27
C TRP A 4 6.95 -27.46 36.87
N SER A 5 6.29 -27.78 35.81
CA SER A 5 5.69 -29.07 35.49
C SER A 5 5.37 -29.22 33.98
N LEU A 6 5.71 -30.38 33.49
CA LEU A 6 5.19 -31.03 32.28
C LEU A 6 3.70 -31.39 32.46
N LEU A 7 2.90 -31.21 31.45
CA LEU A 7 1.70 -31.98 31.22
C LEU A 7 1.52 -32.32 29.72
N LEU A 8 1.82 -33.58 29.44
CA LEU A 8 1.39 -34.33 28.26
C LEU A 8 -0.07 -34.69 28.43
N THR A 9 -0.87 -34.62 27.41
CA THR A 9 -2.02 -35.51 27.09
C THR A 9 -2.49 -35.10 25.70
N SER A 10 -2.50 -35.88 24.76
CA SER A 10 -3.11 -37.15 24.38
C SER A 10 -3.86 -37.00 23.06
N PHE A 11 -3.43 -37.80 22.12
CA PHE A 11 -4.03 -38.17 20.84
C PHE A 11 -5.56 -38.36 20.90
N VAL A 12 -6.25 -37.85 19.87
CA VAL A 12 -7.42 -38.54 19.30
C VAL A 12 -7.36 -38.46 17.77
N VAL A 13 -7.06 -39.62 17.19
CA VAL A 13 -7.26 -39.94 15.77
C VAL A 13 -8.71 -40.37 15.62
N VAL A 14 -9.49 -39.69 14.80
CA VAL A 14 -10.75 -40.21 14.28
C VAL A 14 -10.65 -40.24 12.76
N ALA A 15 -10.43 -41.47 12.27
CA ALA A 15 -10.66 -41.82 10.88
C ALA A 15 -12.14 -42.27 10.76
N LEU A 16 -12.86 -41.61 9.84
CA LEU A 16 -14.10 -42.21 9.29
C LEU A 16 -14.07 -42.02 7.77
N ALA A 17 -14.01 -43.21 7.17
CA ALA A 17 -14.18 -43.44 5.74
C ALA A 17 -15.67 -43.41 5.35
N GLY A 18 -15.92 -43.08 4.08
CA GLY A 18 -17.12 -43.51 3.38
C GLY A 18 -17.99 -42.38 2.86
N CYS A 19 -18.15 -42.21 1.64
CA CYS A 19 -19.02 -42.79 0.67
C CYS A 19 -18.97 -42.00 -0.65
N LYS A 20 -18.76 -42.76 -1.68
CA LYS A 20 -19.05 -42.44 -3.07
C LYS A 20 -20.53 -42.07 -3.23
N ASP A 21 -20.80 -41.01 -3.97
CA ASP A 21 -21.89 -40.98 -4.94
C ASP A 21 -21.61 -39.86 -5.92
N GLN A 22 -21.24 -40.24 -7.12
CA GLN A 22 -21.04 -39.41 -8.28
C GLN A 22 -22.27 -39.57 -9.17
N PRO A 23 -23.07 -38.52 -9.38
CA PRO A 23 -24.14 -38.59 -10.37
C PRO A 23 -23.57 -38.48 -11.79
N PRO A 24 -24.25 -39.12 -12.79
CA PRO A 24 -23.74 -39.27 -14.14
C PRO A 24 -23.81 -38.00 -14.98
N ALA A 25 -22.82 -37.82 -15.83
CA ALA A 25 -22.75 -36.78 -16.83
C ALA A 25 -23.93 -36.82 -17.82
N PRO A 26 -24.52 -35.68 -18.15
CA PRO A 26 -25.39 -35.57 -19.33
C PRO A 26 -24.56 -35.44 -20.61
N LYS A 27 -24.99 -36.18 -21.60
CA LYS A 27 -24.45 -36.28 -22.95
C LYS A 27 -24.40 -34.93 -23.69
N ALA A 28 -23.39 -34.83 -24.53
CA ALA A 28 -23.19 -33.81 -25.56
C ALA A 28 -24.49 -33.51 -26.35
N ALA A 29 -24.78 -32.22 -26.43
CA ALA A 29 -25.58 -31.67 -27.50
C ALA A 29 -24.66 -30.62 -28.18
N GLU A 30 -24.35 -30.95 -29.43
CA GLU A 30 -23.79 -29.99 -30.38
C GLU A 30 -24.72 -28.79 -30.49
N GLN A 31 -24.18 -27.59 -30.27
CA GLN A 31 -24.76 -26.38 -30.85
C GLN A 31 -23.66 -25.51 -31.44
N GLU A 32 -23.94 -25.24 -32.70
CA GLU A 32 -23.16 -24.49 -33.66
C GLU A 32 -22.76 -23.07 -33.21
N HIS A 33 -21.57 -22.70 -33.65
CA HIS A 33 -21.14 -21.36 -34.07
C HIS A 33 -22.05 -20.17 -33.71
N SER A 34 -21.58 -19.38 -32.79
CA SER A 34 -21.75 -17.94 -32.89
C SER A 34 -20.41 -17.26 -32.54
N LYS A 35 -19.65 -16.94 -33.54
CA LYS A 35 -18.58 -15.95 -33.48
C LYS A 35 -19.23 -14.57 -33.36
N HIS A 36 -19.36 -14.05 -32.16
CA HIS A 36 -19.60 -12.64 -31.95
C HIS A 36 -18.81 -12.13 -30.74
N HIS A 37 -17.72 -11.47 -31.05
CA HIS A 37 -17.17 -10.27 -30.39
C HIS A 37 -16.83 -10.30 -28.91
N ASP A 38 -15.66 -10.84 -28.61
CA ASP A 38 -14.88 -10.56 -27.39
C ASP A 38 -14.01 -9.28 -27.48
N HIS A 39 -14.35 -8.34 -28.35
CA HIS A 39 -13.61 -7.09 -28.44
C HIS A 39 -13.87 -6.12 -27.28
N ALA A 40 -15.04 -6.18 -26.64
CA ALA A 40 -15.37 -5.29 -25.53
C ALA A 40 -14.65 -5.67 -24.23
N ALA A 41 -14.42 -6.96 -24.00
CA ALA A 41 -13.71 -7.44 -22.79
C ALA A 41 -12.21 -7.12 -22.82
N HIS A 42 -11.57 -7.15 -24.01
CA HIS A 42 -10.17 -6.79 -24.17
C HIS A 42 -9.92 -5.28 -24.03
N MET A 43 -10.86 -4.44 -24.46
CA MET A 43 -10.72 -3.00 -24.30
C MET A 43 -10.89 -2.57 -22.83
N ALA A 44 -11.84 -3.14 -22.11
CA ALA A 44 -12.03 -2.87 -20.69
C ALA A 44 -10.87 -3.35 -19.80
N ALA A 45 -10.19 -4.45 -20.21
CA ALA A 45 -9.00 -4.93 -19.51
C ALA A 45 -7.78 -4.04 -19.79
N ALA A 46 -7.62 -3.56 -21.03
CA ALA A 46 -6.54 -2.67 -21.42
C ALA A 46 -6.67 -1.27 -20.79
N GLU A 47 -7.90 -0.73 -20.68
CA GLU A 47 -8.17 0.53 -19.99
C GLU A 47 -7.92 0.42 -18.47
N LYS A 48 -8.23 -0.73 -17.86
CA LYS A 48 -7.99 -0.98 -16.44
C LYS A 48 -6.49 -1.13 -16.15
N GLU A 49 -5.75 -1.76 -17.06
CA GLU A 49 -4.29 -1.93 -16.93
C GLU A 49 -3.54 -0.61 -17.23
N ALA A 50 -4.02 0.21 -18.15
CA ALA A 50 -3.50 1.54 -18.41
C ALA A 50 -3.75 2.50 -17.22
N ALA A 51 -4.96 2.47 -16.62
CA ALA A 51 -5.29 3.26 -15.45
C ALA A 51 -4.48 2.85 -14.20
N GLN A 52 -4.14 1.55 -14.07
CA GLN A 52 -3.26 1.06 -13.00
C GLN A 52 -1.79 1.45 -13.23
N LYS A 53 -1.36 1.56 -14.47
CA LYS A 53 0.02 1.93 -14.82
C LYS A 53 0.29 3.43 -14.62
N GLU A 54 -0.71 4.30 -14.84
CA GLU A 54 -0.59 5.73 -14.50
C GLU A 54 -0.54 6.01 -12.99
N ALA A 55 -1.12 5.12 -12.17
CA ALA A 55 -1.06 5.23 -10.70
C ALA A 55 0.28 4.75 -10.11
N ASP A 56 1.10 4.03 -10.88
CA ASP A 56 2.36 3.42 -10.41
C ASP A 56 3.60 4.27 -10.72
N GLU A 57 3.49 5.30 -11.58
CA GLU A 57 4.59 6.21 -11.87
C GLU A 57 4.61 7.35 -10.82
N PRO A 58 5.75 7.61 -10.14
CA PRO A 58 5.82 8.65 -9.13
C PRO A 58 5.50 10.02 -9.71
N ALA A 59 4.50 10.69 -9.18
CA ALA A 59 4.07 12.01 -9.64
C ALA A 59 5.00 13.16 -9.18
N GLY A 60 6.18 12.84 -8.62
CA GLY A 60 7.06 13.79 -7.97
C GLY A 60 6.81 13.89 -6.46
N PRO A 61 7.24 14.97 -5.79
CA PRO A 61 7.17 15.06 -4.33
C PRO A 61 5.78 15.35 -3.78
N SER A 62 4.80 15.67 -4.63
CA SER A 62 3.43 15.93 -4.19
C SER A 62 2.40 15.70 -5.28
N ILE A 63 1.21 15.32 -4.83
CA ILE A 63 -0.01 15.21 -5.63
C ILE A 63 -1.08 16.07 -4.95
N GLU A 64 -1.66 17.01 -5.70
CA GLU A 64 -2.79 17.80 -5.23
C GLU A 64 -4.00 17.56 -6.12
N THR A 65 -5.13 17.28 -5.49
CA THR A 65 -6.43 17.05 -6.12
C THR A 65 -7.48 17.94 -5.46
N GLY A 66 -8.72 17.88 -5.95
CA GLY A 66 -9.84 18.53 -5.26
C GLY A 66 -10.18 17.90 -3.90
N SER A 67 -9.70 16.68 -3.63
CA SER A 67 -10.03 15.91 -2.43
C SER A 67 -8.91 15.90 -1.40
N PHE A 68 -7.64 15.96 -1.82
CA PHE A 68 -6.49 15.85 -0.92
C PHE A 68 -5.23 16.50 -1.49
N LEU A 69 -4.29 16.76 -0.60
CA LEU A 69 -2.87 16.95 -0.87
C LEU A 69 -2.08 15.81 -0.22
N LEU A 70 -1.33 15.07 -1.01
CA LEU A 70 -0.33 14.12 -0.53
C LEU A 70 1.04 14.66 -0.90
N ALA A 71 1.95 14.72 0.06
CA ALA A 71 3.30 15.23 -0.16
C ALA A 71 4.35 14.43 0.62
N VAL A 72 5.54 14.30 0.06
CA VAL A 72 6.75 13.86 0.73
C VAL A 72 7.78 14.98 0.72
N ALA A 73 8.38 15.27 1.87
CA ALA A 73 9.28 16.39 2.05
C ALA A 73 10.48 16.04 2.93
N PRO A 74 11.64 16.71 2.76
CA PRO A 74 12.75 16.59 3.69
C PRO A 74 12.33 17.14 5.07
N ALA A 75 12.53 16.36 6.13
CA ALA A 75 12.27 16.81 7.50
C ALA A 75 13.46 17.57 8.11
N GLN A 76 14.56 17.68 7.38
CA GLN A 76 15.77 18.37 7.82
C GLN A 76 16.49 19.03 6.63
N PRO A 77 17.28 20.10 6.87
CA PRO A 77 17.88 20.87 5.79
C PRO A 77 19.08 20.20 5.11
N LYS A 78 19.67 19.17 5.73
CA LYS A 78 20.87 18.48 5.24
C LYS A 78 20.89 17.03 5.58
N TYR A 79 21.39 16.22 4.64
CA TYR A 79 21.63 14.80 4.82
C TYR A 79 23.12 14.51 4.61
N GLU A 80 23.74 13.78 5.52
CA GLU A 80 25.16 13.47 5.51
C GLU A 80 25.38 11.95 5.65
N VAL A 81 26.34 11.40 4.93
CA VAL A 81 26.68 9.98 5.02
C VAL A 81 27.00 9.58 6.46
N GLY A 82 26.39 8.48 6.90
CA GLY A 82 26.58 7.93 8.26
C GLY A 82 25.80 8.66 9.36
N LYS A 83 25.06 9.71 9.04
CA LYS A 83 24.16 10.38 9.98
C LYS A 83 22.72 10.03 9.65
N GLY A 84 21.97 9.63 10.65
CA GLY A 84 20.51 9.41 10.52
C GLY A 84 19.81 10.67 10.06
N GLY A 85 18.80 10.50 9.20
CA GLY A 85 17.93 11.55 8.72
C GLY A 85 16.47 11.17 8.82
N GLN A 86 15.59 12.09 8.47
CA GLN A 86 14.16 11.89 8.46
C GLN A 86 13.53 12.53 7.22
N VAL A 87 12.47 11.89 6.73
CA VAL A 87 11.59 12.43 5.70
C VAL A 87 10.17 12.48 6.25
N GLU A 88 9.41 13.49 5.85
CA GLU A 88 8.02 13.66 6.26
C GLU A 88 7.09 13.29 5.11
N ILE A 89 6.06 12.50 5.40
CA ILE A 89 4.95 12.20 4.50
C ILE A 89 3.71 12.81 5.12
N ALA A 90 3.01 13.67 4.36
CA ALA A 90 1.80 14.35 4.82
C ALA A 90 0.65 14.12 3.85
N LEU A 91 -0.51 13.76 4.41
CA LEU A 91 -1.78 13.69 3.71
C LEU A 91 -2.73 14.70 4.35
N GLU A 92 -3.30 15.60 3.56
CA GLU A 92 -4.22 16.62 4.02
C GLU A 92 -5.53 16.58 3.21
N GLY A 93 -6.67 16.68 3.90
CA GLY A 93 -7.97 16.84 3.25
C GLY A 93 -8.13 18.22 2.60
N ARG A 94 -8.92 18.30 1.53
CA ARG A 94 -9.25 19.52 0.81
C ARG A 94 -10.76 19.74 0.73
N GLY A 95 -11.19 20.97 0.94
CA GLY A 95 -12.62 21.33 0.91
C GLY A 95 -13.40 20.58 1.99
N GLU A 96 -14.37 19.79 1.59
CA GLU A 96 -15.20 18.96 2.47
C GLU A 96 -14.62 17.57 2.74
N TRP A 97 -13.49 17.24 2.12
CA TRP A 97 -12.84 15.94 2.26
C TRP A 97 -11.97 15.88 3.50
N HIS A 98 -12.09 14.78 4.22
CA HIS A 98 -11.29 14.49 5.41
C HIS A 98 -10.64 13.11 5.31
N VAL A 99 -9.57 12.91 6.05
CA VAL A 99 -8.87 11.63 6.16
C VAL A 99 -9.74 10.65 6.93
N ASN A 100 -10.05 9.49 6.33
CA ASN A 100 -10.81 8.46 7.02
C ASN A 100 -9.94 7.79 8.09
N GLN A 101 -10.37 7.89 9.34
CA GLN A 101 -9.63 7.35 10.47
C GLN A 101 -9.86 5.85 10.72
N GLU A 102 -10.89 5.26 10.11
CA GLU A 102 -11.23 3.84 10.25
C GLU A 102 -10.57 2.96 9.18
N TYR A 103 -10.31 3.54 8.00
CA TYR A 103 -9.62 2.83 6.93
C TYR A 103 -8.14 2.68 7.28
N PRO A 104 -7.55 1.47 7.11
CA PRO A 104 -6.14 1.24 7.40
C PRO A 104 -5.25 1.99 6.40
N ILE A 105 -4.71 3.14 6.79
CA ILE A 105 -3.67 3.80 6.02
C ILE A 105 -2.39 2.95 6.03
N ARG A 106 -1.76 2.83 4.86
CA ARG A 106 -0.51 2.11 4.69
C ARG A 106 0.41 2.90 3.75
N ILE A 107 1.67 2.98 4.12
CA ILE A 107 2.73 3.61 3.35
C ILE A 107 3.85 2.61 3.18
N ASP A 108 4.07 2.15 1.95
CA ASP A 108 5.22 1.33 1.57
C ASP A 108 6.32 2.27 1.03
N ILE A 109 7.49 2.23 1.64
CA ILE A 109 8.61 3.12 1.32
C ILE A 109 9.72 2.33 0.67
N THR A 110 10.21 2.83 -0.45
CA THR A 110 11.40 2.33 -1.14
C THR A 110 12.42 3.44 -1.32
N SER A 111 13.67 3.10 -1.55
CA SER A 111 14.75 4.07 -1.76
C SER A 111 15.82 3.53 -2.69
N THR A 112 16.64 4.44 -3.24
CA THR A 112 17.88 4.06 -3.94
C THR A 112 18.83 3.33 -3.01
N PRO A 113 19.74 2.47 -3.53
CA PRO A 113 20.66 1.67 -2.71
C PRO A 113 21.58 2.48 -1.79
N GLY A 114 21.82 3.75 -2.12
CA GLY A 114 22.64 4.68 -1.31
C GLY A 114 21.93 5.24 -0.07
N LEU A 115 20.65 4.88 0.14
CA LEU A 115 19.85 5.33 1.27
C LEU A 115 19.19 4.14 1.96
N GLY A 116 19.55 3.85 3.20
CA GLY A 116 18.94 2.79 4.00
C GLY A 116 17.60 3.23 4.60
N LEU A 117 16.69 2.28 4.74
CA LEU A 117 15.40 2.45 5.40
C LEU A 117 15.33 1.47 6.59
N PRO A 118 15.45 1.94 7.83
CA PRO A 118 15.27 1.08 9.01
C PRO A 118 13.87 0.48 9.11
N LYS A 119 12.87 1.22 8.63
CA LYS A 119 11.48 0.78 8.49
C LYS A 119 10.94 1.20 7.13
N SER A 120 10.48 0.22 6.35
CA SER A 120 10.00 0.42 4.98
C SER A 120 8.47 0.38 4.85
N GLU A 121 7.76 0.15 5.95
CA GLU A 121 6.30 0.17 5.99
C GLU A 121 5.84 0.99 7.20
N LEU A 122 4.95 1.96 6.97
CA LEU A 122 4.31 2.72 8.03
C LEU A 122 2.80 2.50 7.98
N VAL A 123 2.21 2.41 9.16
CA VAL A 123 0.76 2.24 9.36
C VAL A 123 0.25 3.31 10.34
N LYS A 124 -1.04 3.35 10.58
CA LYS A 124 -1.69 4.35 11.45
C LYS A 124 -0.95 4.58 12.79
N ASP A 125 -0.50 3.50 13.43
CA ASP A 125 0.18 3.57 14.73
C ASP A 125 1.56 4.23 14.67
N ASP A 126 2.13 4.39 13.50
CA ASP A 126 3.41 5.09 13.26
C ASP A 126 3.22 6.58 12.99
N ALA A 127 2.00 7.06 12.91
CA ALA A 127 1.72 8.45 12.61
C ALA A 127 2.20 9.36 13.74
N ALA A 128 2.91 10.42 13.40
CA ALA A 128 3.24 11.49 14.34
C ALA A 128 2.02 12.38 14.62
N GLU A 129 1.06 12.41 13.68
CA GLU A 129 -0.24 13.05 13.79
C GLU A 129 -1.24 12.28 12.94
N PHE A 130 -2.44 12.00 13.47
CA PHE A 130 -3.49 11.35 12.71
C PHE A 130 -4.87 11.90 13.14
N GLY A 131 -5.47 12.69 12.28
CA GLY A 131 -6.75 13.34 12.51
C GLY A 131 -7.55 13.50 11.22
N ASP A 132 -8.73 14.08 11.32
CA ASP A 132 -9.64 14.27 10.19
C ASP A 132 -9.05 15.15 9.09
N VAL A 133 -8.36 16.22 9.46
CA VAL A 133 -7.85 17.18 8.50
C VAL A 133 -6.50 16.72 7.92
N LYS A 134 -5.69 16.03 8.73
CA LYS A 134 -4.30 15.73 8.38
C LYS A 134 -3.83 14.43 9.02
N ALA A 135 -3.05 13.68 8.22
CA ALA A 135 -2.21 12.59 8.71
C ALA A 135 -0.75 12.91 8.36
N ARG A 136 0.16 12.77 9.33
CA ARG A 136 1.59 13.06 9.19
C ARG A 136 2.42 11.92 9.73
N PHE A 137 3.35 11.46 8.92
CA PHE A 137 4.29 10.39 9.23
C PHE A 137 5.73 10.88 9.10
N VAL A 138 6.62 10.32 9.89
CA VAL A 138 8.05 10.61 9.82
C VAL A 138 8.80 9.29 9.64
N ALA A 139 9.41 9.12 8.49
CA ALA A 139 10.24 7.97 8.17
C ALA A 139 11.71 8.28 8.44
N SER A 140 12.41 7.36 9.12
CA SER A 140 13.86 7.45 9.32
C SER A 140 14.57 6.95 8.07
N VAL A 141 15.64 7.64 7.70
CA VAL A 141 16.53 7.28 6.58
C VAL A 141 17.99 7.26 7.03
N GLU A 142 18.79 6.40 6.43
CA GLU A 142 20.21 6.24 6.71
C GLU A 142 21.03 6.47 5.44
N PRO A 143 21.55 7.68 5.20
CA PRO A 143 22.40 7.96 4.07
C PRO A 143 23.69 7.14 4.13
N LYS A 144 23.96 6.34 3.08
CA LYS A 144 25.13 5.47 2.94
C LYS A 144 26.08 5.94 1.84
N GLN A 145 25.58 6.73 0.89
CA GLN A 145 26.35 7.25 -0.23
C GLN A 145 26.03 8.72 -0.46
N LYS A 146 27.05 9.48 -0.91
CA LYS A 146 26.90 10.88 -1.32
C LYS A 146 26.17 11.00 -2.65
N GLY A 147 25.65 12.20 -2.89
CA GLY A 147 24.96 12.57 -4.12
C GLY A 147 23.46 12.44 -4.01
N GLU A 148 22.79 12.48 -5.15
CA GLU A 148 21.34 12.39 -5.23
C GLU A 148 20.87 10.99 -4.86
N GLN A 149 19.97 10.92 -3.89
CA GLN A 149 19.25 9.72 -3.47
C GLN A 149 17.77 9.97 -3.60
N GLU A 150 16.98 8.93 -3.85
CA GLU A 150 15.53 9.03 -4.01
C GLU A 150 14.81 8.20 -2.96
N VAL A 151 13.71 8.74 -2.46
CA VAL A 151 12.72 8.05 -1.62
C VAL A 151 11.40 8.05 -2.37
N THR A 152 10.81 6.88 -2.51
CA THR A 152 9.50 6.67 -3.13
C THR A 152 8.54 6.11 -2.09
N CYS A 153 7.36 6.70 -1.97
CA CYS A 153 6.30 6.31 -1.05
C CYS A 153 5.04 5.93 -1.84
N ASP A 154 4.60 4.68 -1.69
CA ASP A 154 3.32 4.19 -2.18
C ASP A 154 2.32 4.24 -1.02
N VAL A 155 1.31 5.08 -1.14
CA VAL A 155 0.39 5.41 -0.05
C VAL A 155 -1.01 4.97 -0.40
N SER A 156 -1.56 4.05 0.41
CA SER A 156 -2.96 3.61 0.36
C SER A 156 -3.74 4.25 1.49
N PHE A 157 -4.83 4.93 1.18
CA PHE A 157 -5.64 5.69 2.14
C PHE A 157 -7.08 5.84 1.67
N ALA A 158 -7.95 6.37 2.52
CA ALA A 158 -9.30 6.76 2.16
C ALA A 158 -9.57 8.21 2.54
N MET A 159 -10.28 8.90 1.66
CA MET A 159 -10.82 10.25 1.90
C MET A 159 -12.33 10.18 1.90
N CYS A 160 -12.98 10.85 2.84
CA CYS A 160 -14.43 10.87 2.97
C CYS A 160 -14.98 12.30 3.02
N THR A 161 -16.22 12.45 2.56
CA THR A 161 -17.13 13.54 2.89
C THR A 161 -18.23 12.99 3.81
N GLU A 162 -19.23 13.76 4.15
CA GLU A 162 -20.40 13.27 4.90
C GLU A 162 -21.20 12.20 4.13
N GLU A 163 -21.12 12.21 2.79
CA GLU A 163 -21.95 11.35 1.93
C GLU A 163 -21.16 10.22 1.26
N ASN A 164 -19.87 10.41 1.00
CA ASN A 164 -19.09 9.52 0.15
C ASN A 164 -17.67 9.29 0.68
N CYS A 165 -17.13 8.09 0.43
CA CYS A 165 -15.73 7.76 0.64
C CYS A 165 -15.08 7.28 -0.65
N ILE A 166 -13.85 7.71 -0.90
CA ILE A 166 -13.01 7.23 -2.00
C ILE A 166 -11.78 6.53 -1.42
N LEU A 167 -11.41 5.41 -2.04
CA LEU A 167 -10.18 4.69 -1.74
C LEU A 167 -9.14 5.13 -2.77
N GLU A 168 -7.98 5.50 -2.27
CA GLU A 168 -6.89 6.01 -3.09
C GLU A 168 -5.61 5.22 -2.85
N ARG A 169 -4.86 5.03 -3.93
CA ARG A 169 -3.48 4.59 -3.90
C ARG A 169 -2.67 5.51 -4.78
N ARG A 170 -1.64 6.13 -4.22
CA ARG A 170 -0.82 7.12 -4.92
C ARG A 170 0.65 6.93 -4.59
N THR A 171 1.47 7.13 -5.60
CA THR A 171 2.93 7.06 -5.48
C THR A 171 3.52 8.45 -5.59
N VAL A 172 4.24 8.88 -4.58
CA VAL A 172 5.02 10.13 -4.56
C VAL A 172 6.49 9.82 -4.33
N ALA A 173 7.37 10.59 -4.97
CA ALA A 173 8.80 10.42 -4.80
C ALA A 173 9.52 11.76 -4.65
N MET A 174 10.57 11.78 -3.85
CA MET A 174 11.41 12.95 -3.70
C MET A 174 12.89 12.60 -3.75
N LYS A 175 13.68 13.57 -4.17
CA LYS A 175 15.13 13.48 -4.22
C LYS A 175 15.75 14.20 -3.03
N LEU A 176 16.77 13.57 -2.47
CA LEU A 176 17.60 14.05 -1.37
C LEU A 176 19.03 14.22 -1.83
N GLU A 177 19.62 15.37 -1.56
CA GLU A 177 21.06 15.58 -1.78
C GLU A 177 21.84 15.21 -0.51
N VAL A 178 22.67 14.16 -0.61
CA VAL A 178 23.49 13.67 0.49
C VAL A 178 24.93 14.16 0.34
N GLN A 179 25.46 14.79 1.37
CA GLN A 179 26.82 15.39 1.44
C GLN A 179 27.85 14.49 2.08
#